data_480d6d40760b90e3052884b14e14c6e4
#
_entry.id   480d6d40760b90e3052884b14e14c6e4
#
_cell.length_a   1.000
_cell.length_b   1.000
_cell.length_c   1.000
_cell.angle_alpha   90.00
_cell.angle_beta   90.00
_cell.angle_gamma   90.00
#
_symmetry.space_group_name_H-M   'P 1'
#
loop_
_entity.id
_entity.type
_entity.pdbx_description
1 polymer ?
#
loop_
_entity_poly.entity_id
_entity_poly.type
_entity_poly.pdbx_seq_one_letter_code
_entity_poly.pdbx_strand_id
1 'polypeptide(L)'
;MAEPDRAAPVVVAEAKEVEPTSVPRVLLTNDDGIESPGLRLLAERLHGSYELVVAAPVRDMSGSGTGIGRFDNSKGIELRRASWNGIVAYTVDGPPGLAVMAAALGAFGPKPALVVSGVNAGVNTGHSVIHSGTVGAVLTARTFGSHGLAVSLAYSDPWQWESAVASATKAASWILGHRGRPMVLNVNVPGLPVSEILGTRWADLDEFGYFRVAMADHVEQLLQFEISNRPTGGQVEVGGSEAGRNPSTDTALCHAGYVTMTALTAVEPAGRPEVPPDAVIPMPAGGATLRSV
;
A
#
# COMPACT_ATOMS: atom_id res chain seq x y z
N MET A 1 1.21 -44.17 26.12
CA MET A 1 0.74 -43.13 25.18
C MET A 1 0.71 -41.80 25.96
N ALA A 2 1.67 -40.92 25.71
CA ALA A 2 1.76 -39.63 26.36
C ALA A 2 0.91 -38.62 25.56
N GLU A 3 0.04 -37.86 26.23
CA GLU A 3 -0.70 -36.77 25.64
C GLU A 3 0.22 -35.68 25.12
N PRO A 4 -0.08 -35.02 23.97
CA PRO A 4 0.73 -33.91 23.51
C PRO A 4 0.47 -32.68 24.38
N ASP A 5 1.58 -32.11 24.84
CA ASP A 5 1.69 -30.87 25.62
C ASP A 5 0.94 -29.72 24.89
N ARG A 6 -0.10 -29.21 25.53
CA ARG A 6 -0.84 -28.03 25.02
C ARG A 6 -0.01 -26.78 25.30
N ALA A 7 0.52 -26.19 24.27
CA ALA A 7 1.15 -24.89 24.35
C ALA A 7 0.24 -23.87 25.07
N ALA A 8 0.78 -23.18 26.06
CA ALA A 8 0.07 -22.16 26.81
C ALA A 8 -0.38 -21.00 25.92
N PRO A 9 -1.58 -20.41 26.15
CA PRO A 9 -2.05 -19.28 25.36
C PRO A 9 -1.13 -18.08 25.55
N VAL A 10 -0.75 -17.45 24.44
CA VAL A 10 -0.03 -16.18 24.44
C VAL A 10 -0.94 -15.13 25.07
N VAL A 11 -0.60 -14.68 26.27
CA VAL A 11 -1.27 -13.56 26.92
C VAL A 11 -0.85 -12.29 26.19
N VAL A 12 -1.74 -11.73 25.40
CA VAL A 12 -1.57 -10.38 24.85
C VAL A 12 -1.67 -9.41 26.02
N ALA A 13 -0.56 -8.78 26.38
CA ALA A 13 -0.54 -7.76 27.41
C ALA A 13 -1.49 -6.61 27.00
N GLU A 14 -2.38 -6.19 27.90
CA GLU A 14 -3.24 -5.04 27.72
C GLU A 14 -2.39 -3.80 27.38
N ALA A 15 -2.71 -3.17 26.26
CA ALA A 15 -2.07 -1.95 25.82
C ALA A 15 -2.37 -0.84 26.85
N LYS A 16 -1.34 -0.39 27.57
CA LYS A 16 -1.43 0.79 28.43
C LYS A 16 -1.81 2.00 27.55
N GLU A 17 -2.90 2.69 27.92
CA GLU A 17 -3.22 4.02 27.40
C GLU A 17 -2.02 4.95 27.67
N VAL A 18 -1.38 5.41 26.60
CA VAL A 18 -0.28 6.38 26.66
C VAL A 18 -0.86 7.78 26.55
N GLU A 19 -0.57 8.62 27.50
CA GLU A 19 -0.93 10.04 27.55
C GLU A 19 -0.51 10.78 26.24
N PRO A 20 -1.32 11.73 25.71
CA PRO A 20 -1.14 12.30 24.36
C PRO A 20 -0.10 13.41 24.27
N THR A 21 1.10 13.24 24.84
CA THR A 21 2.25 14.17 24.70
C THR A 21 3.43 13.56 23.94
N SER A 22 3.32 12.35 23.45
CA SER A 22 4.40 11.70 22.72
C SER A 22 4.35 12.03 21.22
N VAL A 23 5.54 12.24 20.64
CA VAL A 23 5.73 12.36 19.19
C VAL A 23 5.06 11.17 18.49
N PRO A 24 4.20 11.39 17.46
CA PRO A 24 3.49 10.29 16.83
C PRO A 24 4.45 9.24 16.26
N ARG A 25 4.11 7.96 16.49
CA ARG A 25 4.87 6.85 15.94
C ARG A 25 4.44 6.58 14.50
N VAL A 26 5.41 6.52 13.59
CA VAL A 26 5.21 6.29 12.16
C VAL A 26 5.99 5.06 11.71
N LEU A 27 5.29 4.13 11.06
CA LEU A 27 5.93 3.06 10.29
C LEU A 27 6.13 3.53 8.87
N LEU A 28 7.34 3.38 8.34
CA LEU A 28 7.67 3.59 6.94
C LEU A 28 7.95 2.25 6.27
N THR A 29 7.32 2.01 5.14
CA THR A 29 7.48 0.79 4.31
C THR A 29 7.40 1.13 2.81
N ASN A 30 7.59 0.16 1.95
CA ASN A 30 7.37 0.22 0.50
C ASN A 30 7.31 -1.21 -0.07
N ASP A 31 7.04 -1.37 -1.36
CA ASP A 31 7.16 -2.62 -2.11
C ASP A 31 8.40 -2.69 -3.01
N ASP A 32 9.07 -1.58 -3.29
CA ASP A 32 10.34 -1.56 -4.05
C ASP A 32 11.53 -2.18 -3.28
N GLY A 33 11.38 -2.38 -1.97
CA GLY A 33 12.40 -2.94 -1.10
C GLY A 33 13.19 -1.92 -0.28
N ILE A 34 13.91 -2.43 0.73
CA ILE A 34 14.61 -1.64 1.76
C ILE A 34 15.69 -0.70 1.19
N GLU A 35 16.27 -1.05 0.06
CA GLU A 35 17.33 -0.26 -0.59
C GLU A 35 16.81 0.83 -1.52
N SER A 36 15.49 0.94 -1.70
CA SER A 36 14.85 1.92 -2.58
C SER A 36 15.25 3.36 -2.21
N PRO A 37 15.68 4.18 -3.19
CA PRO A 37 16.03 5.57 -2.94
C PRO A 37 14.85 6.39 -2.42
N GLY A 38 13.64 6.14 -2.90
CA GLY A 38 12.43 6.83 -2.45
C GLY A 38 12.14 6.60 -0.97
N LEU A 39 12.31 5.36 -0.48
CA LEU A 39 12.15 5.01 0.92
C LEU A 39 13.20 5.70 1.80
N ARG A 40 14.48 5.70 1.37
CA ARG A 40 15.57 6.32 2.12
C ARG A 40 15.39 7.82 2.26
N LEU A 41 15.12 8.51 1.17
CA LEU A 41 14.90 9.96 1.19
C LEU A 41 13.72 10.36 2.06
N LEU A 42 12.65 9.56 2.02
CA LEU A 42 11.48 9.80 2.86
C LEU A 42 11.80 9.53 4.34
N ALA A 43 12.57 8.49 4.65
CA ALA A 43 13.01 8.19 6.01
C ALA A 43 13.88 9.33 6.59
N GLU A 44 14.84 9.82 5.83
CA GLU A 44 15.69 10.94 6.22
C GLU A 44 14.88 12.21 6.48
N ARG A 45 13.89 12.51 5.65
CA ARG A 45 13.02 13.69 5.80
C ARG A 45 12.11 13.60 7.02
N LEU A 46 11.56 12.42 7.32
CA LEU A 46 10.65 12.23 8.46
C LEU A 46 11.37 12.02 9.78
N HIS A 47 12.67 11.66 9.74
CA HIS A 47 13.49 11.47 10.93
C HIS A 47 13.57 12.74 11.77
N GLY A 48 13.42 12.61 13.08
CA GLY A 48 13.41 13.72 14.03
C GLY A 48 12.05 14.43 14.18
N SER A 49 11.14 14.28 13.22
CA SER A 49 9.77 14.81 13.35
C SER A 49 8.80 13.81 13.94
N TYR A 50 9.12 12.50 13.84
CA TYR A 50 8.29 11.39 14.29
C TYR A 50 9.13 10.32 14.99
N GLU A 51 8.49 9.51 15.85
CA GLU A 51 9.08 8.26 16.30
C GLU A 51 9.05 7.27 15.13
N LEU A 52 10.11 7.27 14.32
CA LEU A 52 10.16 6.58 13.04
C LEU A 52 10.71 5.17 13.17
N VAL A 53 10.00 4.21 12.59
CA VAL A 53 10.47 2.85 12.35
C VAL A 53 10.33 2.55 10.86
N VAL A 54 11.37 2.01 10.26
CA VAL A 54 11.34 1.53 8.88
C VAL A 54 11.25 0.00 8.91
N ALA A 55 10.30 -0.57 8.17
CA ALA A 55 10.27 -2.01 7.94
C ALA A 55 9.78 -2.27 6.51
N ALA A 56 10.65 -2.83 5.68
CA ALA A 56 10.39 -2.99 4.26
C ALA A 56 10.90 -4.35 3.74
N PRO A 57 10.36 -4.81 2.61
CA PRO A 57 10.80 -6.04 1.96
C PRO A 57 12.31 -6.04 1.68
N VAL A 58 12.92 -7.24 1.75
CA VAL A 58 14.32 -7.44 1.40
C VAL A 58 14.59 -7.26 -0.10
N ARG A 59 13.56 -7.36 -0.94
CA ARG A 59 13.60 -7.24 -2.40
C ARG A 59 12.32 -6.59 -2.92
N ASP A 60 12.30 -6.28 -4.20
CA ASP A 60 11.12 -5.80 -4.90
C ASP A 60 9.96 -6.82 -4.82
N MET A 61 8.81 -6.33 -4.38
CA MET A 61 7.55 -7.05 -4.20
C MET A 61 6.40 -6.37 -4.96
N SER A 62 6.73 -5.64 -6.04
CA SER A 62 5.75 -4.98 -6.91
C SER A 62 4.67 -5.96 -7.36
N GLY A 63 3.42 -5.50 -7.39
CA GLY A 63 2.27 -6.34 -7.73
C GLY A 63 1.73 -7.20 -6.59
N SER A 64 2.26 -7.09 -5.37
CA SER A 64 1.81 -7.89 -4.22
C SER A 64 0.43 -7.51 -3.68
N GLY A 65 -0.10 -6.34 -4.05
CA GLY A 65 -1.38 -5.85 -3.54
C GLY A 65 -1.43 -5.84 -2.01
N THR A 66 -2.53 -6.31 -1.43
CA THR A 66 -2.69 -6.48 0.03
C THR A 66 -2.14 -7.80 0.56
N GLY A 67 -1.34 -8.51 -0.23
CA GLY A 67 -0.78 -9.80 0.15
C GLY A 67 0.07 -9.71 1.41
N ILE A 68 -0.01 -10.75 2.26
CA ILE A 68 0.82 -10.90 3.46
C ILE A 68 1.81 -12.05 3.34
N GLY A 69 1.84 -12.71 2.17
CA GLY A 69 2.69 -13.86 1.91
C GLY A 69 2.17 -15.16 2.52
N ARG A 70 2.99 -16.19 2.40
CA ARG A 70 2.68 -17.51 2.95
C ARG A 70 3.26 -17.64 4.35
N PHE A 71 2.42 -17.99 5.32
CA PHE A 71 2.88 -18.30 6.65
C PHE A 71 3.30 -19.78 6.76
N ASP A 72 4.50 -20.01 7.23
CA ASP A 72 4.94 -21.32 7.70
C ASP A 72 5.10 -21.23 9.23
N ASN A 73 4.14 -21.79 9.95
CA ASN A 73 4.12 -21.76 11.41
C ASN A 73 5.39 -22.35 12.06
N SER A 74 6.15 -23.17 11.31
CA SER A 74 7.38 -23.79 11.80
C SER A 74 8.62 -22.90 11.67
N LYS A 75 8.61 -21.93 10.75
CA LYS A 75 9.77 -21.07 10.41
C LYS A 75 9.66 -19.64 10.91
N GLY A 76 8.42 -19.17 11.18
CA GLY A 76 8.19 -17.77 11.51
C GLY A 76 8.47 -16.81 10.36
N ILE A 77 8.56 -15.52 10.68
CA ILE A 77 8.89 -14.43 9.73
C ILE A 77 10.33 -14.00 10.01
N GLU A 78 11.17 -14.01 8.98
CA GLU A 78 12.55 -13.54 9.15
C GLU A 78 12.58 -12.00 9.14
N LEU A 79 13.04 -11.44 10.27
CA LEU A 79 13.26 -10.01 10.45
C LEU A 79 14.75 -9.79 10.72
N ARG A 80 15.40 -8.94 9.93
CA ARG A 80 16.78 -8.55 10.16
C ARG A 80 16.84 -7.06 10.44
N ARG A 81 17.52 -6.70 11.54
CA ARG A 81 17.75 -5.31 11.87
C ARG A 81 18.78 -4.71 10.92
N ALA A 82 18.43 -3.57 10.33
CA ALA A 82 19.30 -2.71 9.55
C ALA A 82 19.51 -1.38 10.30
N SER A 83 20.56 -0.64 9.96
CA SER A 83 20.80 0.68 10.55
C SER A 83 21.06 1.68 9.44
N TRP A 84 20.30 2.78 9.46
CA TRP A 84 20.44 3.89 8.54
C TRP A 84 20.65 5.19 9.33
N ASN A 85 21.88 5.66 9.48
CA ASN A 85 22.17 6.98 10.08
C ASN A 85 21.36 7.26 11.37
N GLY A 86 21.26 6.28 12.26
CA GLY A 86 20.49 6.40 13.50
C GLY A 86 19.00 6.03 13.38
N ILE A 87 18.47 5.80 12.19
CA ILE A 87 17.09 5.34 11.99
C ILE A 87 17.01 3.84 12.24
N VAL A 88 16.04 3.43 13.05
CA VAL A 88 15.75 2.00 13.27
C VAL A 88 15.08 1.42 12.04
N ALA A 89 15.71 0.46 11.39
CA ALA A 89 15.21 -0.19 10.20
C ALA A 89 15.24 -1.71 10.32
N TYR A 90 14.30 -2.37 9.63
CA TYR A 90 14.19 -3.82 9.55
C TYR A 90 13.94 -4.25 8.11
N THR A 91 14.58 -5.33 7.68
CA THR A 91 14.16 -6.05 6.47
C THR A 91 13.17 -7.13 6.85
N VAL A 92 12.18 -7.34 5.99
CA VAL A 92 11.13 -8.35 6.13
C VAL A 92 11.16 -9.26 4.91
N ASP A 93 11.27 -10.58 5.11
CA ASP A 93 11.15 -11.51 3.98
C ASP A 93 9.68 -11.77 3.67
N GLY A 94 9.09 -10.82 2.96
CA GLY A 94 7.69 -10.83 2.55
C GLY A 94 7.21 -9.46 2.06
N PRO A 95 5.97 -9.38 1.59
CA PRO A 95 5.40 -8.16 1.06
C PRO A 95 5.17 -7.09 2.15
N PRO A 96 5.02 -5.80 1.77
CA PRO A 96 4.90 -4.71 2.73
C PRO A 96 3.67 -4.84 3.66
N GLY A 97 2.59 -5.47 3.22
CA GLY A 97 1.44 -5.80 4.08
C GLY A 97 1.83 -6.65 5.30
N LEU A 98 2.82 -7.55 5.14
CA LEU A 98 3.35 -8.34 6.24
C LEU A 98 4.11 -7.47 7.26
N ALA A 99 4.93 -6.52 6.78
CA ALA A 99 5.63 -5.58 7.65
C ALA A 99 4.65 -4.74 8.48
N VAL A 100 3.57 -4.28 7.85
CA VAL A 100 2.50 -3.53 8.52
C VAL A 100 1.79 -4.37 9.56
N MET A 101 1.43 -5.60 9.23
CA MET A 101 0.80 -6.53 10.17
C MET A 101 1.72 -6.81 11.37
N ALA A 102 3.01 -7.08 11.14
CA ALA A 102 3.99 -7.28 12.19
C ALA A 102 4.11 -6.05 13.11
N ALA A 103 4.14 -4.85 12.55
CA ALA A 103 4.15 -3.60 13.31
C ALA A 103 2.88 -3.41 14.16
N ALA A 104 1.71 -3.69 13.59
CA ALA A 104 0.44 -3.60 14.30
C ALA A 104 0.34 -4.57 15.47
N LEU A 105 0.99 -5.74 15.36
CA LEU A 105 1.09 -6.77 16.39
C LEU A 105 2.25 -6.54 17.38
N GLY A 106 2.99 -5.45 17.25
CA GLY A 106 4.01 -5.04 18.22
C GLY A 106 5.42 -5.56 17.95
N ALA A 107 5.70 -6.17 16.80
CA ALA A 107 7.03 -6.70 16.48
C ALA A 107 8.15 -5.63 16.51
N PHE A 108 7.80 -4.39 16.27
CA PHE A 108 8.73 -3.25 16.26
C PHE A 108 8.50 -2.26 17.41
N GLY A 109 7.71 -2.61 18.41
CA GLY A 109 7.28 -1.76 19.54
C GLY A 109 5.79 -1.38 19.45
N PRO A 110 5.35 -0.28 20.07
CA PRO A 110 3.95 0.13 20.05
C PRO A 110 3.39 0.29 18.65
N LYS A 111 2.09 0.03 18.50
CA LYS A 111 1.38 0.16 17.22
C LYS A 111 1.57 1.58 16.64
N PRO A 112 1.91 1.74 15.34
CA PRO A 112 2.06 3.04 14.72
C PRO A 112 0.70 3.76 14.60
N ALA A 113 0.71 5.08 14.79
CA ALA A 113 -0.45 5.94 14.52
C ALA A 113 -0.68 6.10 13.01
N LEU A 114 0.41 6.09 12.24
CA LEU A 114 0.42 6.24 10.78
C LEU A 114 1.38 5.23 10.15
N VAL A 115 0.95 4.61 9.08
CA VAL A 115 1.81 3.88 8.15
C VAL A 115 1.97 4.71 6.89
N VAL A 116 3.21 5.00 6.51
CA VAL A 116 3.55 5.63 5.23
C VAL A 116 4.19 4.57 4.34
N SER A 117 3.66 4.38 3.16
CA SER A 117 4.20 3.44 2.17
C SER A 117 4.67 4.20 0.93
N GLY A 118 5.93 4.03 0.58
CA GLY A 118 6.57 4.69 -0.57
C GLY A 118 7.97 5.24 -0.23
N VAL A 119 8.54 6.13 -1.06
CA VAL A 119 7.96 6.66 -2.31
C VAL A 119 8.10 5.63 -3.40
N ASN A 120 6.99 5.23 -4.00
CA ASN A 120 6.96 4.28 -5.12
C ASN A 120 7.47 4.94 -6.41
N ALA A 121 8.33 4.23 -7.15
CA ALA A 121 8.82 4.65 -8.46
C ALA A 121 7.79 4.32 -9.55
N GLY A 122 6.81 5.17 -9.71
CA GLY A 122 5.67 5.02 -10.61
C GLY A 122 4.37 5.36 -9.90
N VAL A 123 3.38 5.90 -10.62
CA VAL A 123 2.09 6.24 -10.04
C VAL A 123 1.22 5.00 -9.77
N ASN A 124 0.39 5.10 -8.74
CA ASN A 124 -0.65 4.14 -8.44
C ASN A 124 -2.01 4.85 -8.56
N THR A 125 -2.61 4.81 -9.74
CA THR A 125 -3.86 5.50 -10.05
C THR A 125 -4.94 4.55 -10.54
N GLY A 126 -6.18 4.99 -10.49
CA GLY A 126 -7.34 4.23 -10.95
C GLY A 126 -7.58 2.92 -10.17
N HIS A 127 -8.45 2.10 -10.70
CA HIS A 127 -8.80 0.82 -10.05
C HIS A 127 -7.63 -0.17 -9.97
N SER A 128 -6.55 0.04 -10.75
CA SER A 128 -5.34 -0.79 -10.67
C SER A 128 -4.61 -0.72 -9.33
N VAL A 129 -4.94 0.25 -8.46
CA VAL A 129 -4.42 0.37 -7.07
C VAL A 129 -4.57 -0.92 -6.26
N ILE A 130 -5.54 -1.78 -6.60
CA ILE A 130 -5.76 -3.08 -5.95
C ILE A 130 -4.54 -4.00 -6.06
N HIS A 131 -3.72 -3.85 -7.10
CA HIS A 131 -2.52 -4.65 -7.34
C HIS A 131 -1.25 -4.03 -6.75
N SER A 132 -1.30 -2.78 -6.31
CA SER A 132 -0.16 -2.06 -5.73
C SER A 132 0.19 -2.56 -4.34
N GLY A 133 1.43 -2.98 -4.12
CA GLY A 133 1.93 -3.29 -2.79
C GLY A 133 2.05 -2.04 -1.91
N THR A 134 2.39 -0.90 -2.49
CA THR A 134 2.42 0.42 -1.82
C THR A 134 1.04 0.76 -1.23
N VAL A 135 -0.02 0.65 -2.04
CA VAL A 135 -1.41 0.91 -1.59
C VAL A 135 -1.91 -0.21 -0.68
N GLY A 136 -1.59 -1.45 -0.98
CA GLY A 136 -1.96 -2.61 -0.18
C GLY A 136 -1.46 -2.55 1.27
N ALA A 137 -0.25 -2.03 1.48
CA ALA A 137 0.31 -1.81 2.81
C ALA A 137 -0.56 -0.87 3.65
N VAL A 138 -0.99 0.25 3.09
CA VAL A 138 -1.78 1.25 3.84
C VAL A 138 -3.24 0.85 4.01
N LEU A 139 -3.80 0.06 3.10
CA LEU A 139 -5.09 -0.60 3.31
C LEU A 139 -5.02 -1.60 4.47
N THR A 140 -3.92 -2.35 4.57
CA THR A 140 -3.64 -3.24 5.70
C THR A 140 -3.53 -2.44 7.01
N ALA A 141 -2.85 -1.29 7.02
CA ALA A 141 -2.74 -0.42 8.19
C ALA A 141 -4.11 -0.01 8.74
N ARG A 142 -5.04 0.38 7.88
CA ARG A 142 -6.40 0.73 8.28
C ARG A 142 -7.14 -0.43 8.94
N THR A 143 -6.96 -1.65 8.45
CA THR A 143 -7.57 -2.85 9.03
C THR A 143 -7.13 -3.05 10.49
N PHE A 144 -5.91 -2.66 10.83
CA PHE A 144 -5.38 -2.70 12.20
C PHE A 144 -5.59 -1.39 12.98
N GLY A 145 -6.36 -0.43 12.46
CA GLY A 145 -6.72 0.80 13.17
C GLY A 145 -5.62 1.87 13.17
N SER A 146 -4.72 1.86 12.20
CA SER A 146 -3.76 2.94 11.93
C SER A 146 -4.16 3.74 10.70
N HIS A 147 -3.80 5.02 10.64
CA HIS A 147 -3.88 5.78 9.39
C HIS A 147 -2.91 5.20 8.36
N GLY A 148 -3.22 5.37 7.08
CA GLY A 148 -2.40 4.95 5.96
C GLY A 148 -2.16 6.07 4.95
N LEU A 149 -0.91 6.23 4.49
CA LEU A 149 -0.51 7.18 3.47
C LEU A 149 0.35 6.45 2.43
N ALA A 150 -0.20 6.21 1.25
CA ALA A 150 0.56 5.74 0.08
C ALA A 150 1.05 6.93 -0.72
N VAL A 151 2.32 6.91 -1.13
CA VAL A 151 2.94 7.98 -1.92
C VAL A 151 3.66 7.41 -3.11
N SER A 152 3.30 7.89 -4.29
CA SER A 152 3.81 7.44 -5.58
C SER A 152 4.26 8.63 -6.42
N LEU A 153 5.35 8.48 -7.17
CA LEU A 153 5.94 9.51 -8.00
C LEU A 153 5.84 9.11 -9.48
N ALA A 154 5.28 9.97 -10.30
CA ALA A 154 5.27 9.78 -11.74
C ALA A 154 6.71 9.78 -12.29
N TYR A 155 6.94 8.95 -13.32
CA TYR A 155 8.25 8.86 -13.96
C TYR A 155 8.69 10.22 -14.52
N SER A 156 9.98 10.52 -14.29
CA SER A 156 10.72 11.62 -14.90
C SER A 156 12.19 11.27 -14.98
N ASP A 157 12.90 11.89 -15.90
CA ASP A 157 14.36 11.73 -16.02
C ASP A 157 15.00 13.12 -15.99
N PRO A 158 15.71 13.48 -14.91
CA PRO A 158 15.89 12.73 -13.67
C PRO A 158 14.65 12.66 -12.77
N TRP A 159 14.60 11.64 -11.88
CA TRP A 159 13.51 11.51 -10.91
C TRP A 159 13.40 12.71 -9.97
N GLN A 160 12.18 13.21 -9.76
CA GLN A 160 11.89 14.36 -8.92
C GLN A 160 11.51 13.93 -7.49
N TRP A 161 12.38 13.16 -6.84
CA TRP A 161 12.14 12.59 -5.50
C TRP A 161 11.76 13.64 -4.44
N GLU A 162 12.38 14.84 -4.52
CA GLU A 162 12.11 15.93 -3.56
C GLU A 162 10.64 16.36 -3.60
N SER A 163 10.02 16.37 -4.77
CA SER A 163 8.59 16.71 -4.93
C SER A 163 7.69 15.71 -4.23
N ALA A 164 8.01 14.42 -4.33
CA ALA A 164 7.27 13.36 -3.66
C ALA A 164 7.48 13.40 -2.14
N VAL A 165 8.72 13.59 -1.68
CA VAL A 165 9.06 13.67 -0.26
C VAL A 165 8.41 14.90 0.40
N ALA A 166 8.41 16.05 -0.28
CA ALA A 166 7.74 17.26 0.21
C ALA A 166 6.21 17.05 0.31
N SER A 167 5.61 16.41 -0.67
CA SER A 167 4.18 16.10 -0.70
C SER A 167 3.82 15.08 0.40
N ALA A 168 4.62 14.03 0.57
CA ALA A 168 4.45 13.03 1.62
C ALA A 168 4.50 13.66 3.02
N THR A 169 5.45 14.56 3.26
CA THR A 169 5.60 15.23 4.56
C THR A 169 4.36 16.07 4.91
N LYS A 170 3.84 16.83 3.95
CA LYS A 170 2.61 17.62 4.12
C LYS A 170 1.40 16.72 4.38
N ALA A 171 1.25 15.65 3.59
CA ALA A 171 0.15 14.70 3.73
C ALA A 171 0.20 13.94 5.06
N ALA A 172 1.40 13.53 5.53
CA ALA A 172 1.58 12.87 6.83
C ALA A 172 1.17 13.78 7.99
N SER A 173 1.58 15.04 7.98
CA SER A 173 1.16 16.01 8.99
C SER A 173 -0.35 16.25 8.96
N TRP A 174 -0.94 16.36 7.77
CA TRP A 174 -2.38 16.57 7.61
C TRP A 174 -3.20 15.39 8.13
N ILE A 175 -2.84 14.15 7.77
CA ILE A 175 -3.58 12.95 8.16
C ILE A 175 -3.46 12.66 9.66
N LEU A 176 -2.33 12.93 10.28
CA LEU A 176 -2.14 12.83 11.73
C LEU A 176 -2.93 13.87 12.52
N GLY A 177 -3.25 15.01 11.91
CA GLY A 177 -4.17 16.01 12.47
C GLY A 177 -5.64 15.64 12.36
N HIS A 178 -5.97 14.60 11.57
CA HIS A 178 -7.35 14.17 11.38
C HIS A 178 -7.87 13.43 12.61
N ARG A 179 -8.97 13.95 13.17
CA ARG A 179 -9.67 13.32 14.31
C ARG A 179 -10.83 12.51 13.79
N GLY A 180 -10.85 11.20 14.06
CA GLY A 180 -11.90 10.31 13.60
C GLY A 180 -11.41 8.89 13.34
N ARG A 181 -12.15 8.15 12.50
CA ARG A 181 -11.73 6.81 12.11
C ARG A 181 -10.45 6.87 11.27
N PRO A 182 -9.59 5.85 11.36
CA PRO A 182 -8.40 5.75 10.50
C PRO A 182 -8.74 5.96 9.03
N MET A 183 -7.96 6.80 8.38
CA MET A 183 -8.10 7.19 6.98
C MET A 183 -6.96 6.60 6.17
N VAL A 184 -7.22 6.27 4.92
CA VAL A 184 -6.21 5.93 3.92
C VAL A 184 -6.21 6.98 2.84
N LEU A 185 -5.04 7.55 2.57
CA LEU A 185 -4.80 8.44 1.44
C LEU A 185 -3.84 7.78 0.45
N ASN A 186 -4.23 7.81 -0.81
CA ASN A 186 -3.37 7.52 -1.94
C ASN A 186 -2.96 8.85 -2.58
N VAL A 187 -1.67 9.14 -2.60
CA VAL A 187 -1.10 10.39 -3.10
C VAL A 187 -0.23 10.07 -4.31
N ASN A 188 -0.56 10.65 -5.46
CA ASN A 188 0.27 10.57 -6.65
C ASN A 188 0.84 11.96 -6.96
N VAL A 189 2.16 11.99 -7.17
CA VAL A 189 2.93 13.22 -7.37
C VAL A 189 3.42 13.24 -8.82
N PRO A 190 3.18 14.33 -9.58
CA PRO A 190 3.70 14.44 -10.94
C PRO A 190 5.24 14.47 -10.93
N GLY A 191 5.85 13.96 -11.98
CA GLY A 191 7.31 13.95 -12.17
C GLY A 191 7.88 15.33 -12.51
N LEU A 192 7.51 16.34 -11.73
CA LEU A 192 7.87 17.74 -11.91
C LEU A 192 8.68 18.26 -10.70
N PRO A 193 9.59 19.23 -10.90
CA PRO A 193 10.18 19.98 -9.79
C PRO A 193 9.10 20.61 -8.90
N VAL A 194 9.38 20.78 -7.60
CA VAL A 194 8.44 21.37 -6.64
C VAL A 194 7.86 22.70 -7.11
N SER A 195 8.68 23.52 -7.79
CA SER A 195 8.29 24.85 -8.30
C SER A 195 7.30 24.80 -9.47
N GLU A 196 7.19 23.66 -10.14
CA GLU A 196 6.33 23.49 -11.33
C GLU A 196 5.03 22.74 -11.00
N ILE A 197 4.90 22.22 -9.77
CA ILE A 197 3.67 21.59 -9.32
C ILE A 197 2.56 22.63 -9.19
N LEU A 198 1.44 22.41 -9.88
CA LEU A 198 0.31 23.34 -9.93
C LEU A 198 -0.53 23.39 -8.64
N GLY A 199 -0.23 22.53 -7.67
CA GLY A 199 -0.93 22.43 -6.39
C GLY A 199 -1.40 21.02 -6.09
N THR A 200 -2.28 20.89 -5.09
CA THR A 200 -2.85 19.60 -4.66
C THR A 200 -4.34 19.59 -4.90
N ARG A 201 -4.88 18.47 -5.38
CA ARG A 201 -6.30 18.26 -5.67
C ARG A 201 -6.81 16.95 -5.08
N TRP A 202 -8.05 16.97 -4.59
CA TRP A 202 -8.82 15.75 -4.40
C TRP A 202 -9.16 15.18 -5.78
N ALA A 203 -9.06 13.86 -5.89
CA ALA A 203 -9.29 13.16 -7.14
C ALA A 203 -10.14 11.90 -6.93
N ASP A 204 -10.96 11.60 -7.92
CA ASP A 204 -11.64 10.32 -8.04
C ASP A 204 -10.68 9.28 -8.62
N LEU A 205 -10.93 7.99 -8.35
CA LEU A 205 -10.19 6.93 -9.02
C LEU A 205 -10.55 6.90 -10.51
N ASP A 206 -9.53 6.85 -11.36
CA ASP A 206 -9.72 6.57 -12.79
C ASP A 206 -10.22 5.13 -12.98
N GLU A 207 -10.99 4.89 -14.03
CA GLU A 207 -11.50 3.56 -14.33
C GLU A 207 -10.37 2.55 -14.61
N PHE A 208 -9.30 2.97 -15.30
CA PHE A 208 -8.20 2.08 -15.73
C PHE A 208 -6.85 2.40 -15.08
N GLY A 209 -6.58 3.65 -14.71
CA GLY A 209 -5.29 4.09 -14.17
C GLY A 209 -4.16 4.10 -15.21
N TYR A 210 -2.93 4.32 -14.71
CA TYR A 210 -1.71 4.34 -15.54
C TYR A 210 -1.14 2.94 -15.81
N PHE A 211 -1.58 1.95 -15.07
CA PHE A 211 -1.09 0.59 -15.22
C PHE A 211 -1.71 -0.05 -16.45
N ARG A 212 -0.96 -0.08 -17.55
CA ARG A 212 -1.35 -0.75 -18.78
C ARG A 212 -0.54 -2.01 -18.93
N VAL A 213 -1.20 -3.14 -18.93
CA VAL A 213 -0.61 -4.44 -19.27
C VAL A 213 -0.97 -4.72 -20.71
N ALA A 214 0.03 -4.75 -21.58
CA ALA A 214 -0.14 -5.20 -22.96
C ALA A 214 0.47 -6.60 -23.08
N MET A 215 -0.23 -7.49 -23.79
CA MET A 215 0.35 -8.78 -24.17
C MET A 215 1.33 -8.53 -25.29
N ALA A 216 2.64 -8.64 -25.00
CA ALA A 216 3.69 -8.33 -25.94
C ALA A 216 3.91 -9.44 -26.98
N ASP A 217 3.75 -10.70 -26.57
CA ASP A 217 3.94 -11.85 -27.48
C ASP A 217 3.23 -13.12 -26.97
N HIS A 218 2.84 -13.99 -27.87
CA HIS A 218 2.27 -15.29 -27.56
C HIS A 218 3.15 -16.38 -28.16
N VAL A 219 4.03 -16.94 -27.35
CA VAL A 219 4.80 -18.14 -27.67
C VAL A 219 4.13 -19.32 -26.98
N GLU A 220 4.05 -20.46 -27.63
CA GLU A 220 3.21 -21.65 -27.32
C GLU A 220 3.10 -22.08 -25.84
N GLN A 221 3.86 -21.52 -24.90
CA GLN A 221 3.78 -21.83 -23.45
C GLN A 221 4.16 -20.65 -22.55
N LEU A 222 4.36 -19.45 -23.06
CA LEU A 222 4.75 -18.27 -22.28
C LEU A 222 3.88 -17.08 -22.67
N LEU A 223 3.19 -16.47 -21.68
CA LEU A 223 2.60 -15.15 -21.82
C LEU A 223 3.65 -14.14 -21.36
N GLN A 224 4.08 -13.26 -22.26
CA GLN A 224 4.91 -12.12 -21.92
C GLN A 224 4.02 -10.87 -21.81
N PHE A 225 4.10 -10.20 -20.68
CA PHE A 225 3.41 -8.95 -20.45
C PHE A 225 4.42 -7.82 -20.42
N GLU A 226 4.15 -6.75 -21.15
CA GLU A 226 4.88 -5.49 -21.02
C GLU A 226 4.14 -4.56 -20.07
N ILE A 227 4.80 -4.21 -18.96
CA ILE A 227 4.28 -3.25 -18.00
C ILE A 227 4.95 -1.91 -18.31
N SER A 228 4.18 -0.93 -18.79
CA SER A 228 4.71 0.39 -19.11
C SER A 228 4.21 1.42 -18.11
N ASN A 229 5.14 1.97 -17.34
CA ASN A 229 4.95 3.17 -16.50
C ASN A 229 5.29 4.47 -17.26
N ARG A 230 5.71 4.36 -18.54
CA ARG A 230 6.04 5.52 -19.37
C ARG A 230 4.80 5.97 -20.12
N PRO A 231 4.57 7.28 -20.24
CA PRO A 231 3.66 7.81 -21.26
C PRO A 231 4.30 7.52 -22.61
N THR A 232 4.08 6.35 -23.16
CA THR A 232 4.51 6.04 -24.52
C THR A 232 3.60 6.78 -25.48
N GLY A 233 4.17 7.67 -26.28
CA GLY A 233 3.49 8.30 -27.41
C GLY A 233 3.15 7.31 -28.55
N GLY A 234 3.07 6.02 -28.25
CA GLY A 234 2.65 4.93 -29.11
C GLY A 234 1.34 4.34 -28.58
N GLN A 235 0.29 4.54 -29.35
CA GLN A 235 -1.05 4.06 -29.06
C GLN A 235 -1.08 2.54 -28.88
N VAL A 236 -1.39 2.07 -27.67
CA VAL A 236 -2.13 0.83 -27.47
C VAL A 236 -3.41 1.23 -26.75
N GLU A 237 -4.43 1.52 -27.52
CA GLU A 237 -5.79 1.71 -27.01
C GLU A 237 -6.32 0.36 -26.53
N VAL A 238 -6.31 0.13 -25.23
CA VAL A 238 -7.22 -0.81 -24.60
C VAL A 238 -8.29 0.03 -23.92
N GLY A 239 -9.40 0.21 -24.61
CA GLY A 239 -10.67 0.73 -24.08
C GLY A 239 -10.71 2.21 -23.73
N GLY A 240 -11.35 2.99 -24.58
CA GLY A 240 -11.81 4.36 -24.31
C GLY A 240 -11.02 5.44 -25.01
N SER A 241 -11.68 6.11 -25.96
CA SER A 241 -11.21 7.36 -26.61
C SER A 241 -10.94 8.42 -25.53
N GLU A 242 -9.98 9.31 -25.75
CA GLU A 242 -9.73 10.48 -24.88
C GLU A 242 -10.95 11.41 -24.73
N ALA A 243 -11.88 11.32 -25.67
CA ALA A 243 -13.14 12.06 -25.65
C ALA A 243 -14.11 11.41 -24.63
N GLY A 244 -14.16 11.97 -23.42
CA GLY A 244 -15.10 11.55 -22.37
C GLY A 244 -14.46 11.15 -21.02
N ARG A 245 -13.13 11.22 -20.89
CA ARG A 245 -12.48 10.95 -19.58
C ARG A 245 -12.85 12.03 -18.57
N ASN A 246 -13.23 11.61 -17.39
CA ASN A 246 -13.48 12.52 -16.28
C ASN A 246 -12.16 13.27 -15.91
N PRO A 247 -12.10 14.61 -16.08
CA PRO A 247 -10.89 15.39 -15.82
C PRO A 247 -10.53 15.49 -14.33
N SER A 248 -11.41 15.05 -13.43
CA SER A 248 -11.18 15.03 -11.98
C SER A 248 -10.57 13.73 -11.45
N THR A 249 -10.18 12.80 -12.32
CA THR A 249 -9.55 11.56 -11.90
C THR A 249 -8.10 11.77 -11.49
N ASP A 250 -7.61 10.87 -10.65
CA ASP A 250 -6.23 10.85 -10.16
C ASP A 250 -5.22 10.75 -11.32
N THR A 251 -5.51 9.96 -12.35
CA THR A 251 -4.68 9.87 -13.55
C THR A 251 -4.63 11.19 -14.31
N ALA A 252 -5.80 11.78 -14.59
CA ALA A 252 -5.89 12.99 -15.41
C ALA A 252 -5.24 14.19 -14.70
N LEU A 253 -5.53 14.38 -13.42
CA LEU A 253 -4.99 15.48 -12.63
C LEU A 253 -3.49 15.35 -12.40
N CYS A 254 -2.98 14.15 -12.13
CA CYS A 254 -1.54 13.92 -11.98
C CYS A 254 -0.79 14.23 -13.28
N HIS A 255 -1.33 13.78 -14.41
CA HIS A 255 -0.79 14.12 -15.73
C HIS A 255 -0.83 15.62 -16.03
N ALA A 256 -1.85 16.33 -15.54
CA ALA A 256 -1.97 17.78 -15.68
C ALA A 256 -1.02 18.58 -14.76
N GLY A 257 -0.22 17.92 -13.91
CA GLY A 257 0.77 18.58 -13.04
C GLY A 257 0.31 18.85 -11.60
N TYR A 258 -0.80 18.27 -11.17
CA TYR A 258 -1.27 18.36 -9.79
C TYR A 258 -0.84 17.15 -8.96
N VAL A 259 -0.49 17.39 -7.71
CA VAL A 259 -0.48 16.31 -6.71
C VAL A 259 -1.93 15.89 -6.45
N THR A 260 -2.21 14.61 -6.60
CA THR A 260 -3.56 14.08 -6.37
C THR A 260 -3.66 13.41 -5.01
N MET A 261 -4.81 13.53 -4.38
CA MET A 261 -5.16 12.83 -3.15
C MET A 261 -6.48 12.10 -3.36
N THR A 262 -6.47 10.79 -3.17
CA THR A 262 -7.67 9.95 -3.23
C THR A 262 -7.85 9.25 -1.88
N ALA A 263 -9.00 9.44 -1.25
CA ALA A 263 -9.33 8.71 -0.04
C ALA A 263 -9.82 7.30 -0.40
N LEU A 264 -9.19 6.28 0.18
CA LEU A 264 -9.54 4.89 -0.05
C LEU A 264 -10.18 4.28 1.18
N THR A 265 -11.12 3.36 0.96
CA THR A 265 -11.68 2.52 2.02
C THR A 265 -11.05 1.13 1.96
N ALA A 266 -10.87 0.50 3.12
CA ALA A 266 -10.58 -0.93 3.18
C ALA A 266 -11.81 -1.73 2.69
N VAL A 267 -11.68 -3.05 2.64
CA VAL A 267 -12.82 -3.93 2.33
C VAL A 267 -13.93 -3.68 3.35
N GLU A 268 -15.03 -3.13 2.88
CA GLU A 268 -16.25 -2.91 3.66
C GLU A 268 -17.37 -3.72 3.02
N PRO A 269 -18.31 -4.27 3.83
CA PRO A 269 -19.42 -5.00 3.25
C PRO A 269 -20.25 -4.04 2.39
N ALA A 270 -20.50 -4.42 1.16
CA ALA A 270 -21.55 -3.77 0.38
C ALA A 270 -22.88 -3.94 1.11
N GLY A 271 -23.76 -2.94 1.05
CA GLY A 271 -25.11 -3.08 1.57
C GLY A 271 -25.73 -4.38 1.01
N ARG A 272 -26.57 -5.04 1.80
CA ARG A 272 -27.29 -6.21 1.31
C ARG A 272 -28.11 -5.77 0.09
N PRO A 273 -27.92 -6.40 -1.10
CA PRO A 273 -28.86 -6.18 -2.19
C PRO A 273 -30.27 -6.57 -1.67
N GLU A 274 -31.31 -5.90 -2.14
CA GLU A 274 -32.69 -6.33 -1.91
C GLU A 274 -32.87 -7.70 -2.58
N VAL A 275 -32.56 -8.74 -1.81
CA VAL A 275 -32.76 -10.13 -2.22
C VAL A 275 -34.05 -10.58 -1.53
N PRO A 276 -35.01 -11.16 -2.23
CA PRO A 276 -36.19 -11.71 -1.60
C PRO A 276 -35.80 -12.64 -0.43
N PRO A 277 -36.53 -12.65 0.70
CA PRO A 277 -36.16 -13.42 1.89
C PRO A 277 -35.98 -14.92 1.65
N ASP A 278 -36.56 -15.43 0.59
CA ASP A 278 -36.56 -16.82 0.13
C ASP A 278 -35.52 -17.15 -0.94
N ALA A 279 -34.74 -16.18 -1.43
CA ALA A 279 -33.60 -16.43 -2.32
C ALA A 279 -32.42 -17.05 -1.54
N VAL A 280 -32.67 -18.18 -0.91
CA VAL A 280 -31.59 -19.05 -0.40
C VAL A 280 -31.02 -19.82 -1.59
N ILE A 281 -29.72 -19.68 -1.82
CA ILE A 281 -29.04 -20.57 -2.78
C ILE A 281 -29.30 -22.01 -2.30
N PRO A 282 -30.10 -22.81 -3.02
CA PRO A 282 -30.39 -24.17 -2.56
C PRO A 282 -29.10 -24.96 -2.49
N MET A 283 -28.73 -25.38 -1.30
CA MET A 283 -27.65 -26.36 -1.16
C MET A 283 -28.08 -27.66 -1.87
N PRO A 284 -27.22 -28.27 -2.70
CA PRO A 284 -27.55 -29.54 -3.33
C PRO A 284 -27.93 -30.52 -2.22
N ALA A 285 -29.12 -31.09 -2.34
CA ALA A 285 -29.61 -32.13 -1.44
C ALA A 285 -28.58 -33.25 -1.34
N GLY A 286 -28.18 -33.54 -0.15
CA GLY A 286 -27.07 -34.32 0.33
C GLY A 286 -26.52 -35.45 -0.53
N GLY A 287 -25.25 -35.72 -0.38
CA GLY A 287 -24.60 -36.98 -0.64
C GLY A 287 -23.57 -37.03 -1.76
N ALA A 288 -22.65 -36.06 -1.82
CA ALA A 288 -21.34 -36.33 -2.42
C ALA A 288 -20.34 -36.59 -1.31
N THR A 289 -20.15 -37.83 -0.95
CA THR A 289 -19.01 -38.31 -0.18
C THR A 289 -17.74 -37.90 -0.97
N LEU A 290 -16.98 -36.92 -0.45
CA LEU A 290 -15.64 -36.66 -0.95
C LEU A 290 -14.82 -37.94 -0.79
N ARG A 291 -14.58 -38.64 -1.88
CA ARG A 291 -13.58 -39.72 -1.91
C ARG A 291 -12.24 -39.01 -1.77
N SER A 292 -11.53 -39.31 -0.68
CA SER A 292 -10.14 -38.98 -0.48
C SER A 292 -9.31 -39.50 -1.65
N VAL A 293 -8.58 -38.59 -2.31
CA VAL A 293 -7.46 -38.90 -3.22
C VAL A 293 -6.18 -38.71 -2.47
#